data_725d7ba191da90fcd6c5fb1c45e4e50a
#
_entry.id   725d7ba191da90fcd6c5fb1c45e4e50a
#
_cell.length_a   1.000
_cell.length_b   1.000
_cell.length_c   1.000
_cell.angle_alpha   90.00
_cell.angle_beta   90.00
_cell.angle_gamma   90.00
#
_symmetry.space_group_name_H-M   'P 1'
#
loop_
_entity.id
_entity.type
_entity.pdbx_description
1 polymer ?
#
loop_
_entity_poly.entity_id
_entity_poly.type
_entity_poly.pdbx_seq_one_letter_code
_entity_poly.pdbx_strand_id
1 'polypeptide(L)'
;MYEYKTEIDQRRTFAIISHPDAGKTTLTEKLLLFGGAIHVAGAVKSNKIKKTATSDWMEIEKQRGISVATSVMGFEYAGHKINILDTPGHQDFAEDTFRTLTAVDSVIIVIDSAKGVETQTRRLMEVCRMRKTPVMVFINKLDREGQDPFDLLDEIERELQIHVRPLSWPIDMGQRFRGVYNIHEGALNLFTPDKQRITESVTITDLTSPELEEHITPEQAEKLRTDLELVDGVYPTFDREEYLAGEIAPVFFGSALNNFGGQELLNCFVEIAPSPRPVRAEEREVSPYEPAFTGFVFKIHANMDPNHRSCIAFIKICSGRFERNANYKHIRLGKTMKFNSPTAFMAQRKETVDEAFAGDIIGLPDTGNFRIGDTITAGEDLHFKGLPSFSPELFKYIENQDPMKTKQLAKGIEQLMGEGVAQLFVNQFNGRKIIGTVGQLQFEVIQYRLLHEYGAACRWEPINLYKACWIESDDPQELENFKKRKSQFMAKDIAGRDVYLADSGYVLSMAQQDFPKIRFHFTSEFGQ
;
A
#
# COMPACT_ATOMS: atom_id res chain seq x y z
N MET A 1 28.77 13.37 -13.00
CA MET A 1 27.37 13.87 -12.82
C MET A 1 26.47 12.75 -13.31
N TYR A 2 25.50 12.33 -12.53
CA TYR A 2 24.60 11.24 -12.92
C TYR A 2 23.68 11.71 -14.05
N GLU A 3 23.56 10.92 -15.11
CA GLU A 3 22.89 11.29 -16.37
C GLU A 3 21.43 11.71 -16.18
N TYR A 4 20.70 11.05 -15.25
CA TYR A 4 19.26 11.28 -15.02
C TYR A 4 18.96 11.89 -13.66
N LYS A 5 19.93 12.52 -13.00
CA LYS A 5 19.77 12.98 -11.60
C LYS A 5 18.59 13.92 -11.42
N THR A 6 18.41 14.90 -12.27
CA THR A 6 17.34 15.88 -12.17
C THR A 6 15.97 15.22 -12.27
N GLU A 7 15.80 14.31 -13.24
CA GLU A 7 14.55 13.55 -13.42
C GLU A 7 14.25 12.69 -12.20
N ILE A 8 15.26 12.01 -11.66
CA ILE A 8 15.08 11.14 -10.48
C ILE A 8 14.75 11.96 -9.24
N ASP A 9 15.46 13.06 -8.99
CA ASP A 9 15.26 13.91 -7.82
C ASP A 9 13.89 14.58 -7.75
N GLN A 10 13.22 14.78 -8.89
CA GLN A 10 11.88 15.32 -8.96
C GLN A 10 10.78 14.30 -8.64
N ARG A 11 11.09 13.02 -8.51
CA ARG A 11 10.08 11.99 -8.28
C ARG A 11 9.79 11.79 -6.79
N ARG A 12 8.50 11.64 -6.49
CA ARG A 12 8.00 11.30 -5.15
C ARG A 12 7.01 10.16 -5.29
N THR A 13 7.29 9.03 -4.66
CA THR A 13 6.43 7.85 -4.72
C THR A 13 6.04 7.43 -3.31
N PHE A 14 4.76 7.48 -3.02
CA PHE A 14 4.26 7.16 -1.68
C PHE A 14 2.96 6.37 -1.70
N ALA A 15 2.73 5.63 -0.63
CA ALA A 15 1.46 4.98 -0.35
C ALA A 15 0.66 5.77 0.69
N ILE A 16 -0.67 5.70 0.57
CA ILE A 16 -1.57 6.14 1.62
C ILE A 16 -2.15 4.91 2.30
N ILE A 17 -1.96 4.82 3.61
CA ILE A 17 -2.44 3.70 4.44
C ILE A 17 -3.32 4.20 5.57
N SER A 18 -4.26 3.38 5.98
CA SER A 18 -5.14 3.67 7.12
C SER A 18 -5.92 2.43 7.55
N HIS A 19 -6.57 2.53 8.69
CA HIS A 19 -7.70 1.67 9.01
C HIS A 19 -8.91 2.00 8.10
N PRO A 20 -9.83 1.04 7.84
CA PRO A 20 -11.07 1.30 7.10
C PRO A 20 -11.84 2.51 7.67
N ASP A 21 -12.43 3.29 6.78
CA ASP A 21 -13.24 4.48 7.12
C ASP A 21 -12.48 5.68 7.72
N ALA A 22 -11.16 5.65 7.89
CA ALA A 22 -10.40 6.81 8.37
C ALA A 22 -10.39 8.00 7.38
N GLY A 23 -10.79 7.76 6.13
CA GLY A 23 -10.89 8.79 5.10
C GLY A 23 -9.75 8.79 4.08
N LYS A 24 -9.04 7.67 3.96
CA LYS A 24 -7.91 7.48 3.03
C LYS A 24 -8.27 7.84 1.59
N THR A 25 -9.27 7.16 1.01
CA THR A 25 -9.72 7.39 -0.37
C THR A 25 -10.18 8.83 -0.58
N THR A 26 -10.82 9.44 0.43
CA THR A 26 -11.20 10.86 0.37
C THR A 26 -9.95 11.75 0.30
N LEU A 27 -8.93 11.49 1.12
CA LEU A 27 -7.66 12.25 1.06
C LEU A 27 -6.98 12.07 -0.30
N THR A 28 -6.89 10.84 -0.82
CA THR A 28 -6.33 10.56 -2.15
C THR A 28 -7.00 11.40 -3.24
N GLU A 29 -8.34 11.41 -3.27
CA GLU A 29 -9.11 12.21 -4.23
C GLU A 29 -8.82 13.72 -4.10
N LYS A 30 -8.60 14.20 -2.87
CA LYS A 30 -8.27 15.62 -2.64
C LYS A 30 -6.85 15.96 -3.08
N LEU A 31 -5.88 15.08 -2.84
CA LEU A 31 -4.52 15.29 -3.34
C LEU A 31 -4.49 15.34 -4.87
N LEU A 32 -5.24 14.47 -5.55
CA LEU A 32 -5.41 14.52 -7.01
C LEU A 32 -6.09 15.80 -7.48
N LEU A 33 -7.05 16.31 -6.72
CA LEU A 33 -7.73 17.58 -7.01
C LEU A 33 -6.77 18.78 -6.88
N PHE A 34 -5.98 18.83 -5.82
CA PHE A 34 -4.97 19.89 -5.61
C PHE A 34 -3.87 19.85 -6.67
N GLY A 35 -3.48 18.65 -7.12
CA GLY A 35 -2.57 18.47 -8.26
C GLY A 35 -3.18 18.77 -9.63
N GLY A 36 -4.47 19.16 -9.70
CA GLY A 36 -5.15 19.43 -10.97
C GLY A 36 -5.39 18.19 -11.84
N ALA A 37 -5.13 17.00 -11.32
CA ALA A 37 -5.28 15.73 -12.05
C ALA A 37 -6.76 15.35 -12.26
N ILE A 38 -7.64 15.81 -11.39
CA ILE A 38 -9.09 15.66 -11.49
C ILE A 38 -9.78 17.00 -11.25
N HIS A 39 -10.93 17.22 -11.88
CA HIS A 39 -11.68 18.48 -11.74
C HIS A 39 -12.72 18.45 -10.62
N VAL A 40 -13.15 17.26 -10.19
CA VAL A 40 -14.14 17.07 -9.12
C VAL A 40 -13.81 15.77 -8.39
N ALA A 41 -13.59 15.85 -7.09
CA ALA A 41 -13.38 14.66 -6.28
C ALA A 41 -14.67 13.84 -6.10
N GLY A 42 -14.56 12.53 -6.11
CA GLY A 42 -15.65 11.61 -5.79
C GLY A 42 -15.89 11.52 -4.27
N ALA A 43 -17.13 11.28 -3.85
CA ALA A 43 -17.46 11.03 -2.45
C ALA A 43 -17.75 9.55 -2.21
N VAL A 44 -17.03 8.94 -1.28
CA VAL A 44 -17.16 7.51 -0.96
C VAL A 44 -18.46 7.16 -0.24
N LYS A 45 -19.10 8.13 0.41
CA LYS A 45 -20.34 7.88 1.22
C LYS A 45 -21.39 8.97 1.03
N SER A 46 -21.93 9.11 -0.16
CA SER A 46 -23.16 9.88 -0.34
C SER A 46 -24.12 9.12 -1.24
N ASN A 47 -25.20 8.60 -0.67
CA ASN A 47 -26.30 7.99 -1.42
C ASN A 47 -26.99 8.96 -2.42
N LYS A 48 -26.50 10.19 -2.54
CA LYS A 48 -27.03 11.23 -3.44
C LYS A 48 -26.09 11.61 -4.60
N ILE A 49 -24.83 11.17 -4.57
CA ILE A 49 -23.87 11.49 -5.64
C ILE A 49 -23.51 10.20 -6.37
N LYS A 50 -23.92 10.08 -7.62
CA LYS A 50 -23.64 8.91 -8.50
C LYS A 50 -22.18 8.78 -8.96
N LYS A 51 -21.23 9.53 -8.38
CA LYS A 51 -19.81 9.50 -8.79
C LYS A 51 -19.01 8.69 -7.79
N THR A 52 -18.46 7.56 -8.22
CA THR A 52 -17.55 6.72 -7.46
C THR A 52 -16.16 7.37 -7.37
N ALA A 53 -15.35 6.98 -6.40
CA ALA A 53 -13.98 7.45 -6.27
C ALA A 53 -13.13 7.07 -7.50
N THR A 54 -12.16 7.91 -7.84
CA THR A 54 -11.24 7.69 -8.97
C THR A 54 -10.39 6.44 -8.75
N SER A 55 -10.08 6.12 -7.49
CA SER A 55 -9.31 4.95 -7.08
C SER A 55 -10.08 3.62 -7.22
N ASP A 56 -11.42 3.65 -7.15
CA ASP A 56 -12.26 2.45 -7.21
C ASP A 56 -12.66 2.14 -8.66
N TRP A 57 -11.92 1.28 -9.30
CA TRP A 57 -12.13 0.95 -10.72
C TRP A 57 -12.85 -0.39 -10.95
N MET A 58 -12.77 -1.33 -10.00
CA MET A 58 -13.47 -2.61 -10.09
C MET A 58 -14.97 -2.45 -9.80
N GLU A 59 -15.80 -3.21 -10.52
CA GLU A 59 -17.25 -3.17 -10.29
C GLU A 59 -17.65 -3.62 -8.88
N ILE A 60 -16.94 -4.59 -8.32
CA ILE A 60 -17.16 -5.05 -6.93
C ILE A 60 -16.81 -3.97 -5.89
N GLU A 61 -15.78 -3.14 -6.15
CA GLU A 61 -15.43 -2.00 -5.30
C GLU A 61 -16.54 -0.96 -5.28
N LYS A 62 -17.07 -0.64 -6.47
CA LYS A 62 -18.17 0.31 -6.62
C LYS A 62 -19.47 -0.15 -5.96
N GLN A 63 -19.78 -1.45 -6.09
CA GLN A 63 -20.98 -2.04 -5.49
C GLN A 63 -20.90 -2.09 -3.97
N ARG A 64 -19.74 -2.37 -3.40
CA ARG A 64 -19.53 -2.52 -1.95
C ARG A 64 -19.06 -1.24 -1.26
N GLY A 65 -18.53 -0.28 -2.01
CA GLY A 65 -17.98 0.98 -1.50
C GLY A 65 -16.72 0.79 -0.66
N ILE A 66 -15.91 -0.23 -0.99
CA ILE A 66 -14.62 -0.53 -0.36
C ILE A 66 -13.57 -0.80 -1.44
N SER A 67 -12.35 -0.29 -1.25
CA SER A 67 -11.23 -0.60 -2.12
C SER A 67 -10.72 -2.01 -1.82
N VAL A 68 -10.58 -2.82 -2.86
CA VAL A 68 -10.16 -4.23 -2.80
C VAL A 68 -8.70 -4.39 -3.22
N ALA A 69 -8.23 -3.50 -4.09
CA ALA A 69 -6.88 -3.54 -4.63
C ALA A 69 -6.24 -2.15 -4.62
N THR A 70 -4.90 -2.11 -4.55
CA THR A 70 -4.15 -0.85 -4.67
C THR A 70 -4.35 -0.22 -6.03
N SER A 71 -4.64 1.06 -6.06
CA SER A 71 -4.67 1.88 -7.28
C SER A 71 -3.39 2.70 -7.40
N VAL A 72 -2.82 2.73 -8.60
CA VAL A 72 -1.65 3.55 -8.92
C VAL A 72 -2.11 4.77 -9.70
N MET A 73 -1.74 5.95 -9.25
CA MET A 73 -2.12 7.21 -9.86
C MET A 73 -0.95 8.19 -9.85
N GLY A 74 -0.77 8.97 -10.92
CA GLY A 74 0.27 9.97 -11.02
C GLY A 74 -0.29 11.36 -11.30
N PHE A 75 0.44 12.39 -10.91
CA PHE A 75 0.20 13.78 -11.25
C PHE A 75 1.47 14.62 -11.05
N GLU A 76 1.46 15.84 -11.56
CA GLU A 76 2.55 16.80 -11.36
C GLU A 76 2.12 17.85 -10.34
N TYR A 77 3.02 18.21 -9.42
CA TYR A 77 2.77 19.23 -8.41
C TYR A 77 4.07 19.92 -7.99
N ALA A 78 4.08 21.25 -7.99
CA ALA A 78 5.22 22.07 -7.56
C ALA A 78 6.58 21.62 -8.16
N GLY A 79 6.59 21.27 -9.45
CA GLY A 79 7.79 20.81 -10.15
C GLY A 79 8.22 19.36 -9.84
N HIS A 80 7.39 18.61 -9.12
CA HIS A 80 7.63 17.20 -8.81
C HIS A 80 6.63 16.30 -9.55
N LYS A 81 7.11 15.13 -9.95
CA LYS A 81 6.26 14.04 -10.43
C LYS A 81 5.89 13.13 -9.28
N ILE A 82 4.60 13.10 -8.98
CA ILE A 82 4.05 12.41 -7.81
C ILE A 82 3.41 11.09 -8.27
N ASN A 83 3.77 9.99 -7.62
CA ASN A 83 3.11 8.70 -7.78
C ASN A 83 2.45 8.32 -6.45
N ILE A 84 1.12 8.25 -6.46
CA ILE A 84 0.32 7.81 -5.31
C ILE A 84 -0.10 6.36 -5.50
N LEU A 85 0.07 5.56 -4.45
CA LEU A 85 -0.46 4.23 -4.35
C LEU A 85 -1.54 4.22 -3.25
N ASP A 86 -2.81 4.24 -3.69
CA ASP A 86 -3.96 4.17 -2.78
C ASP A 86 -4.23 2.70 -2.44
N THR A 87 -3.93 2.29 -1.20
CA THR A 87 -4.00 0.91 -0.76
C THR A 87 -5.39 0.54 -0.25
N PRO A 88 -5.80 -0.74 -0.28
CA PRO A 88 -7.03 -1.14 0.41
C PRO A 88 -6.91 -0.93 1.92
N GLY A 89 -7.98 -0.39 2.54
CA GLY A 89 -8.02 -0.17 3.99
C GLY A 89 -8.41 -1.42 4.78
N HIS A 90 -9.11 -2.38 4.15
CA HIS A 90 -9.64 -3.54 4.82
C HIS A 90 -8.55 -4.59 5.10
N GLN A 91 -8.57 -5.17 6.33
CA GLN A 91 -7.55 -6.14 6.75
C GLN A 91 -7.45 -7.39 5.86
N ASP A 92 -8.54 -7.79 5.23
CA ASP A 92 -8.57 -8.95 4.33
C ASP A 92 -7.65 -8.77 3.10
N PHE A 93 -7.31 -7.53 2.76
CA PHE A 93 -6.42 -7.17 1.64
C PHE A 93 -5.05 -6.67 2.10
N ALA A 94 -4.65 -6.96 3.33
CA ALA A 94 -3.39 -6.49 3.92
C ALA A 94 -2.16 -6.94 3.11
N GLU A 95 -2.17 -8.13 2.50
CA GLU A 95 -1.05 -8.60 1.67
C GLU A 95 -0.81 -7.69 0.44
N ASP A 96 -1.86 -7.18 -0.20
CA ASP A 96 -1.71 -6.22 -1.30
C ASP A 96 -1.09 -4.91 -0.81
N THR A 97 -1.49 -4.47 0.39
CA THR A 97 -0.90 -3.29 1.03
C THR A 97 0.56 -3.52 1.38
N PHE A 98 0.92 -4.66 1.96
CA PHE A 98 2.32 -4.98 2.29
C PHE A 98 3.21 -4.97 1.05
N ARG A 99 2.76 -5.59 -0.05
CA ARG A 99 3.47 -5.56 -1.34
C ARG A 99 3.63 -4.14 -1.86
N THR A 100 2.59 -3.35 -1.79
CA THR A 100 2.61 -1.95 -2.21
C THR A 100 3.64 -1.14 -1.42
N LEU A 101 3.76 -1.36 -0.10
CA LEU A 101 4.73 -0.69 0.75
C LEU A 101 6.19 -0.97 0.36
N THR A 102 6.47 -2.05 -0.37
CA THR A 102 7.81 -2.32 -0.88
C THR A 102 8.17 -1.50 -2.12
N ALA A 103 7.18 -0.99 -2.83
CA ALA A 103 7.36 -0.20 -4.05
C ALA A 103 7.42 1.31 -3.80
N VAL A 104 7.21 1.77 -2.56
CA VAL A 104 7.18 3.21 -2.24
C VAL A 104 8.40 3.65 -1.45
N ASP A 105 8.68 4.95 -1.55
CA ASP A 105 9.81 5.58 -0.88
C ASP A 105 9.41 6.29 0.43
N SER A 106 8.10 6.54 0.62
CA SER A 106 7.51 7.11 1.83
C SER A 106 6.04 6.71 1.98
N VAL A 107 5.44 7.02 3.13
CA VAL A 107 4.06 6.65 3.47
C VAL A 107 3.34 7.82 4.15
N ILE A 108 2.07 8.02 3.82
CA ILE A 108 1.15 8.87 4.58
C ILE A 108 0.17 7.96 5.32
N ILE A 109 0.11 8.09 6.64
CA ILE A 109 -0.85 7.39 7.50
C ILE A 109 -2.02 8.32 7.79
N VAL A 110 -3.25 7.88 7.51
CA VAL A 110 -4.46 8.62 7.84
C VAL A 110 -5.09 8.05 9.11
N ILE A 111 -5.29 8.89 10.11
CA ILE A 111 -5.88 8.54 11.41
C ILE A 111 -7.18 9.32 11.58
N ASP A 112 -8.23 8.64 12.03
CA ASP A 112 -9.50 9.26 12.42
C ASP A 112 -9.36 9.90 13.79
N SER A 113 -9.62 11.22 13.92
CA SER A 113 -9.46 11.95 15.17
C SER A 113 -10.31 11.43 16.34
N ALA A 114 -11.43 10.75 16.04
CA ALA A 114 -12.29 10.18 17.06
C ALA A 114 -11.88 8.77 17.49
N LYS A 115 -11.27 8.00 16.57
CA LYS A 115 -10.96 6.59 16.80
C LYS A 115 -9.49 6.35 17.21
N GLY A 116 -8.58 7.26 16.86
CA GLY A 116 -7.16 7.12 17.13
C GLY A 116 -6.48 6.00 16.32
N VAL A 117 -5.50 5.34 16.92
CA VAL A 117 -4.71 4.28 16.29
C VAL A 117 -5.44 2.94 16.37
N GLU A 118 -5.88 2.46 15.22
CA GLU A 118 -6.62 1.19 15.11
C GLU A 118 -5.69 0.03 14.68
N THR A 119 -6.14 -1.21 14.86
CA THR A 119 -5.34 -2.43 14.68
C THR A 119 -4.65 -2.53 13.33
N GLN A 120 -5.32 -2.17 12.24
CA GLN A 120 -4.72 -2.24 10.90
C GLN A 120 -3.57 -1.24 10.75
N THR A 121 -3.71 -0.05 11.31
CA THR A 121 -2.66 0.99 11.30
C THR A 121 -1.38 0.48 11.99
N ARG A 122 -1.51 -0.22 13.14
CA ARG A 122 -0.35 -0.82 13.83
C ARG A 122 0.39 -1.83 12.96
N ARG A 123 -0.35 -2.77 12.35
CA ARG A 123 0.23 -3.80 11.47
C ARG A 123 0.98 -3.21 10.28
N LEU A 124 0.41 -2.18 9.65
CA LEU A 124 1.03 -1.50 8.51
C LEU A 124 2.27 -0.72 8.93
N MET A 125 2.24 -0.09 10.11
CA MET A 125 3.40 0.61 10.65
C MET A 125 4.57 -0.33 10.99
N GLU A 126 4.31 -1.57 11.42
CA GLU A 126 5.36 -2.57 11.61
C GLU A 126 6.16 -2.79 10.33
N VAL A 127 5.50 -2.90 9.18
CA VAL A 127 6.16 -3.04 7.88
C VAL A 127 6.98 -1.79 7.52
N CYS A 128 6.42 -0.59 7.75
CA CYS A 128 7.14 0.66 7.51
C CYS A 128 8.41 0.74 8.36
N ARG A 129 8.31 0.37 9.65
CA ARG A 129 9.44 0.38 10.58
C ARG A 129 10.53 -0.64 10.21
N MET A 130 10.16 -1.86 9.84
CA MET A 130 11.11 -2.89 9.38
C MET A 130 11.93 -2.40 8.18
N ARG A 131 11.34 -1.57 7.33
CA ARG A 131 11.97 -1.02 6.12
C ARG A 131 12.56 0.36 6.32
N LYS A 132 12.44 0.94 7.52
CA LYS A 132 12.81 2.34 7.81
C LYS A 132 12.20 3.30 6.78
N THR A 133 10.93 3.08 6.44
CA THR A 133 10.21 3.92 5.49
C THR A 133 9.78 5.21 6.18
N PRO A 134 10.12 6.39 5.65
CA PRO A 134 9.65 7.66 6.17
C PRO A 134 8.12 7.72 6.21
N VAL A 135 7.58 8.15 7.34
CA VAL A 135 6.14 8.20 7.59
C VAL A 135 5.71 9.62 7.94
N MET A 136 4.63 10.08 7.31
CA MET A 136 3.92 11.31 7.67
C MET A 136 2.51 10.94 8.14
N VAL A 137 1.98 11.63 9.13
CA VAL A 137 0.66 11.36 9.71
C VAL A 137 -0.31 12.48 9.37
N PHE A 138 -1.51 12.13 8.94
CA PHE A 138 -2.62 13.04 8.76
C PHE A 138 -3.78 12.65 9.69
N ILE A 139 -4.03 13.48 10.71
CA ILE A 139 -5.17 13.33 11.61
C ILE A 139 -6.39 13.99 10.98
N ASN A 140 -7.34 13.17 10.58
CA ASN A 140 -8.48 13.52 9.75
C ASN A 140 -9.78 13.65 10.54
N LYS A 141 -10.75 14.32 9.97
CA LYS A 141 -12.13 14.50 10.45
C LYS A 141 -12.28 15.45 11.64
N LEU A 142 -11.47 16.49 11.70
CA LEU A 142 -11.58 17.52 12.73
C LEU A 142 -12.90 18.31 12.71
N ASP A 143 -13.68 18.22 11.64
CA ASP A 143 -15.05 18.72 11.54
C ASP A 143 -16.06 17.95 12.43
N ARG A 144 -15.59 16.93 13.15
CA ARG A 144 -16.35 16.14 14.12
C ARG A 144 -15.67 16.15 15.47
N GLU A 145 -16.45 15.86 16.52
CA GLU A 145 -15.89 15.65 17.85
C GLU A 145 -14.92 14.47 17.82
N GLY A 146 -13.74 14.68 18.40
CA GLY A 146 -12.65 13.70 18.44
C GLY A 146 -11.96 13.71 19.80
N GLN A 147 -10.86 12.97 19.88
CA GLN A 147 -9.98 12.93 21.06
C GLN A 147 -9.17 14.21 21.14
N ASP A 148 -8.66 14.52 22.34
CA ASP A 148 -7.72 15.63 22.52
C ASP A 148 -6.48 15.45 21.64
N PRO A 149 -5.96 16.49 20.98
CA PRO A 149 -4.79 16.39 20.12
C PRO A 149 -3.54 15.85 20.81
N PHE A 150 -3.28 16.21 22.07
CA PHE A 150 -2.14 15.67 22.82
C PHE A 150 -2.31 14.19 23.12
N ASP A 151 -3.52 13.75 23.53
CA ASP A 151 -3.82 12.33 23.78
C ASP A 151 -3.63 11.52 22.50
N LEU A 152 -4.03 12.03 21.32
CA LEU A 152 -3.82 11.40 20.03
C LEU A 152 -2.34 11.26 19.68
N LEU A 153 -1.54 12.30 19.92
CA LEU A 153 -0.10 12.25 19.65
C LEU A 153 0.61 11.24 20.56
N ASP A 154 0.27 11.23 21.84
CA ASP A 154 0.79 10.24 22.80
C ASP A 154 0.39 8.80 22.41
N GLU A 155 -0.86 8.60 21.95
CA GLU A 155 -1.31 7.33 21.44
C GLU A 155 -0.50 6.90 20.20
N ILE A 156 -0.27 7.82 19.26
CA ILE A 156 0.51 7.55 18.04
C ILE A 156 1.94 7.15 18.40
N GLU A 157 2.63 7.87 19.28
CA GLU A 157 3.99 7.53 19.70
C GLU A 157 4.05 6.16 20.35
N ARG A 158 3.16 5.89 21.30
CA ARG A 158 3.11 4.63 22.03
C ARG A 158 2.76 3.43 21.14
N GLU A 159 1.71 3.57 20.32
CA GLU A 159 1.17 2.45 19.54
C GLU A 159 1.96 2.21 18.25
N LEU A 160 2.47 3.25 17.61
CA LEU A 160 3.25 3.14 16.37
C LEU A 160 4.75 3.09 16.60
N GLN A 161 5.22 3.35 17.84
CA GLN A 161 6.62 3.34 18.23
C GLN A 161 7.50 4.22 17.32
N ILE A 162 7.09 5.45 17.13
CA ILE A 162 7.77 6.47 16.36
C ILE A 162 7.59 7.82 17.05
N HIS A 163 8.62 8.65 17.09
CA HIS A 163 8.48 10.01 17.58
C HIS A 163 7.61 10.83 16.64
N VAL A 164 6.82 11.76 17.19
CA VAL A 164 6.01 12.66 16.39
C VAL A 164 6.42 14.11 16.56
N ARG A 165 6.26 14.89 15.48
CA ARG A 165 6.32 16.35 15.53
C ARG A 165 5.12 16.94 14.83
N PRO A 166 4.19 17.60 15.52
CA PRO A 166 3.14 18.37 14.86
C PRO A 166 3.74 19.50 14.03
N LEU A 167 3.37 19.57 12.76
CA LEU A 167 3.68 20.66 11.84
C LEU A 167 2.45 21.54 11.55
N SER A 168 1.28 21.13 12.02
CA SER A 168 0.10 21.97 12.15
C SER A 168 -0.60 21.68 13.48
N TRP A 169 -1.40 22.63 13.98
CA TRP A 169 -2.13 22.49 15.24
C TRP A 169 -3.59 22.91 15.08
N PRO A 170 -4.57 22.11 15.55
CA PRO A 170 -5.98 22.43 15.38
C PRO A 170 -6.44 23.54 16.34
N ILE A 171 -7.35 24.37 15.86
CA ILE A 171 -8.05 25.37 16.65
C ILE A 171 -9.45 24.86 16.90
N ASP A 172 -9.63 24.21 18.05
CA ASP A 172 -10.81 23.43 18.43
C ASP A 172 -11.13 22.27 17.46
N MET A 173 -12.23 21.55 17.72
CA MET A 173 -12.76 20.45 16.91
C MET A 173 -14.29 20.47 16.90
N GLY A 174 -14.88 19.64 16.03
CA GLY A 174 -16.33 19.48 15.91
C GLY A 174 -17.00 20.76 15.45
N GLN A 175 -18.06 21.16 16.12
CA GLN A 175 -18.81 22.38 15.79
C GLN A 175 -18.03 23.67 16.05
N ARG A 176 -17.03 23.63 16.94
CA ARG A 176 -16.16 24.76 17.28
C ARG A 176 -14.91 24.83 16.41
N PHE A 177 -14.68 23.86 15.52
CA PHE A 177 -13.50 23.80 14.65
C PHE A 177 -13.39 25.06 13.81
N ARG A 178 -12.32 25.83 14.02
CA ARG A 178 -12.09 27.11 13.36
C ARG A 178 -11.05 27.04 12.27
N GLY A 179 -10.12 26.11 12.38
CA GLY A 179 -9.01 25.96 11.45
C GLY A 179 -7.81 25.26 12.06
N VAL A 180 -6.68 25.38 11.40
CA VAL A 180 -5.39 24.95 11.94
C VAL A 180 -4.37 26.08 11.81
N TYR A 181 -3.45 26.13 12.78
CA TYR A 181 -2.24 26.89 12.63
C TYR A 181 -1.16 26.01 12.02
N ASN A 182 -0.67 26.39 10.84
CA ASN A 182 0.44 25.70 10.17
C ASN A 182 1.75 26.16 10.80
N ILE A 183 2.34 25.35 11.67
CA ILE A 183 3.58 25.65 12.39
C ILE A 183 4.76 25.73 11.41
N HIS A 184 4.75 24.89 10.36
CA HIS A 184 5.81 24.84 9.37
C HIS A 184 5.92 26.12 8.55
N GLU A 185 4.78 26.72 8.18
CA GLU A 185 4.73 27.93 7.35
C GLU A 185 4.51 29.22 8.16
N GLY A 186 4.17 29.13 9.45
CA GLY A 186 3.78 30.28 10.26
C GLY A 186 2.48 30.94 9.77
N ALA A 187 1.47 30.14 9.45
CA ALA A 187 0.23 30.61 8.83
C ALA A 187 -1.02 30.07 9.52
N LEU A 188 -2.02 30.92 9.67
CA LEU A 188 -3.35 30.57 10.14
C LEU A 188 -4.22 30.17 8.95
N ASN A 189 -4.66 28.92 8.90
CA ASN A 189 -5.55 28.40 7.89
C ASN A 189 -6.97 28.31 8.46
N LEU A 190 -7.88 29.12 7.94
CA LEU A 190 -9.24 29.22 8.45
C LEU A 190 -10.16 28.19 7.77
N PHE A 191 -10.93 27.47 8.58
CA PHE A 191 -11.89 26.50 8.11
C PHE A 191 -13.18 27.16 7.65
N THR A 192 -13.54 26.92 6.40
CA THR A 192 -14.86 27.23 5.84
C THR A 192 -15.52 25.95 5.41
N PRO A 193 -16.75 25.61 5.84
CA PRO A 193 -17.45 24.39 5.47
C PRO A 193 -17.90 24.42 3.99
N ASP A 194 -16.96 24.51 3.07
CA ASP A 194 -17.23 24.52 1.64
C ASP A 194 -16.41 23.43 0.94
N LYS A 195 -17.10 22.46 0.37
CA LYS A 195 -16.49 21.33 -0.34
C LYS A 195 -15.79 21.71 -1.65
N GLN A 196 -15.88 22.94 -2.08
CA GLN A 196 -15.41 23.41 -3.40
C GLN A 196 -14.35 24.52 -3.33
N ARG A 197 -14.17 25.19 -2.20
CA ARG A 197 -13.22 26.31 -2.06
C ARG A 197 -11.91 25.90 -1.44
N ILE A 198 -10.85 26.55 -1.90
CA ILE A 198 -9.53 26.54 -1.30
C ILE A 198 -9.62 27.33 0.00
N THR A 199 -8.97 26.85 1.04
CA THR A 199 -8.88 27.48 2.38
C THR A 199 -8.32 28.90 2.28
N GLU A 200 -8.88 29.82 3.02
CA GLU A 200 -8.26 31.14 3.23
C GLU A 200 -7.09 30.96 4.21
N SER A 201 -5.90 31.36 3.77
CA SER A 201 -4.69 31.33 4.57
C SER A 201 -4.26 32.76 4.88
N VAL A 202 -3.99 33.04 6.15
CA VAL A 202 -3.49 34.32 6.63
C VAL A 202 -2.13 34.09 7.29
N THR A 203 -1.09 34.75 6.80
CA THR A 203 0.24 34.63 7.39
C THR A 203 0.29 35.39 8.70
N ILE A 204 0.40 34.66 9.81
CA ILE A 204 0.56 35.20 11.16
C ILE A 204 1.73 34.49 11.81
N THR A 205 2.91 35.08 11.73
CA THR A 205 4.14 34.51 12.32
C THR A 205 4.30 34.88 13.79
N ASP A 206 3.74 36.01 14.20
CA ASP A 206 3.73 36.46 15.58
C ASP A 206 2.37 36.18 16.24
N LEU A 207 2.31 35.13 17.02
CA LEU A 207 1.10 34.71 17.73
C LEU A 207 0.69 35.65 18.86
N THR A 208 1.57 36.56 19.27
CA THR A 208 1.25 37.60 20.26
C THR A 208 0.54 38.81 19.64
N SER A 209 0.53 38.89 18.30
CA SER A 209 -0.14 39.94 17.56
C SER A 209 -1.66 39.94 17.80
N PRO A 210 -2.28 41.09 18.01
CA PRO A 210 -3.74 41.25 18.07
C PRO A 210 -4.46 40.78 16.79
N GLU A 211 -3.76 40.72 15.67
CA GLU A 211 -4.27 40.24 14.37
C GLU A 211 -4.84 38.82 14.46
N LEU A 212 -4.26 37.98 15.32
CA LEU A 212 -4.78 36.63 15.55
C LEU A 212 -6.23 36.66 16.04
N GLU A 213 -6.56 37.60 16.94
CA GLU A 213 -7.89 37.74 17.53
C GLU A 213 -8.92 38.39 16.59
N GLU A 214 -8.48 38.93 15.44
CA GLU A 214 -9.40 39.34 14.38
C GLU A 214 -10.02 38.13 13.63
N HIS A 215 -9.36 36.99 13.65
CA HIS A 215 -9.75 35.78 12.91
C HIS A 215 -10.35 34.70 13.78
N ILE A 216 -9.92 34.58 15.05
CA ILE A 216 -10.41 33.58 16.02
C ILE A 216 -10.78 34.28 17.33
N THR A 217 -11.52 33.59 18.21
CA THR A 217 -11.90 34.21 19.50
C THR A 217 -10.69 34.37 20.41
N PRO A 218 -10.71 35.34 21.35
CA PRO A 218 -9.63 35.52 22.32
C PRO A 218 -9.33 34.25 23.14
N GLU A 219 -10.37 33.49 23.49
CA GLU A 219 -10.22 32.20 24.17
C GLU A 219 -9.46 31.19 23.32
N GLN A 220 -9.77 31.11 22.02
CA GLN A 220 -9.08 30.21 21.07
C GLN A 220 -7.65 30.66 20.82
N ALA A 221 -7.40 31.98 20.76
CA ALA A 221 -6.06 32.53 20.60
C ALA A 221 -5.17 32.21 21.79
N GLU A 222 -5.67 32.36 23.01
CA GLU A 222 -4.93 32.04 24.22
C GLU A 222 -4.65 30.55 24.36
N LYS A 223 -5.65 29.71 24.05
CA LYS A 223 -5.46 28.26 24.02
C LYS A 223 -4.41 27.86 22.99
N LEU A 224 -4.47 28.42 21.78
CA LEU A 224 -3.49 28.16 20.73
C LEU A 224 -2.05 28.50 21.16
N ARG A 225 -1.85 29.66 21.79
CA ARG A 225 -0.55 30.07 22.32
C ARG A 225 -0.02 29.07 23.35
N THR A 226 -0.86 28.71 24.31
CA THR A 226 -0.52 27.73 25.36
C THR A 226 -0.21 26.34 24.75
N ASP A 227 -1.03 25.87 23.84
CA ASP A 227 -0.84 24.58 23.20
C ASP A 227 0.47 24.54 22.41
N LEU A 228 0.81 25.60 21.67
CA LEU A 228 2.05 25.65 20.88
C LEU A 228 3.30 25.76 21.77
N GLU A 229 3.25 26.45 22.91
CA GLU A 229 4.32 26.41 23.89
C GLU A 229 4.55 25.00 24.45
N LEU A 230 3.46 24.24 24.69
CA LEU A 230 3.54 22.85 25.12
C LEU A 230 4.11 21.96 23.99
N VAL A 231 3.67 22.15 22.75
CA VAL A 231 4.22 21.42 21.59
C VAL A 231 5.72 21.60 21.47
N ASP A 232 6.21 22.84 21.62
CA ASP A 232 7.66 23.13 21.53
C ASP A 232 8.44 22.62 22.75
N GLY A 233 7.79 22.49 23.90
CA GLY A 233 8.40 21.97 25.13
C GLY A 233 8.43 20.46 25.25
N VAL A 234 7.47 19.77 24.64
CA VAL A 234 7.27 18.32 24.80
C VAL A 234 7.79 17.52 23.62
N TYR A 235 7.56 17.98 22.39
CA TYR A 235 7.93 17.23 21.19
C TYR A 235 9.28 17.68 20.62
N PRO A 236 10.08 16.76 20.03
CA PRO A 236 11.35 17.11 19.41
C PRO A 236 11.15 18.09 18.25
N THR A 237 12.12 18.93 17.99
CA THR A 237 12.14 19.77 16.78
C THR A 237 12.20 18.87 15.56
N PHE A 238 11.48 19.23 14.49
CA PHE A 238 11.51 18.45 13.25
C PHE A 238 12.92 18.46 12.67
N ASP A 239 13.46 17.26 12.44
CA ASP A 239 14.69 17.02 11.70
C ASP A 239 14.41 16.15 10.48
N ARG A 240 14.85 16.63 9.31
CA ARG A 240 14.59 15.93 8.04
C ARG A 240 15.34 14.61 7.95
N GLU A 241 16.56 14.51 8.49
CA GLU A 241 17.35 13.29 8.44
C GLU A 241 16.72 12.20 9.33
N GLU A 242 16.22 12.56 10.50
CA GLU A 242 15.46 11.65 11.38
C GLU A 242 14.15 11.17 10.71
N TYR A 243 13.47 12.08 9.99
CA TYR A 243 12.30 11.71 9.17
C TYR A 243 12.69 10.70 8.09
N LEU A 244 13.76 10.96 7.34
CA LEU A 244 14.25 10.05 6.29
C LEU A 244 14.74 8.70 6.83
N ALA A 245 15.20 8.66 8.08
CA ALA A 245 15.56 7.43 8.80
C ALA A 245 14.34 6.65 9.33
N GLY A 246 13.14 7.25 9.31
CA GLY A 246 11.91 6.66 9.84
C GLY A 246 11.84 6.72 11.36
N GLU A 247 12.49 7.68 12.00
CA GLU A 247 12.58 7.85 13.45
C GLU A 247 11.58 8.89 13.99
N ILE A 248 11.24 9.91 13.18
CA ILE A 248 10.26 10.94 13.51
C ILE A 248 9.20 11.06 12.40
N ALA A 249 7.94 11.23 12.79
CA ALA A 249 6.82 11.44 11.88
C ALA A 249 6.26 12.87 12.03
N PRO A 250 6.31 13.71 10.98
CA PRO A 250 5.57 14.96 10.97
C PRO A 250 4.07 14.68 10.95
N VAL A 251 3.30 15.47 11.72
CA VAL A 251 1.86 15.31 11.90
C VAL A 251 1.13 16.55 11.41
N PHE A 252 0.11 16.32 10.57
CA PHE A 252 -0.82 17.33 10.09
C PHE A 252 -2.24 17.02 10.55
N PHE A 253 -3.02 18.06 10.78
CA PHE A 253 -4.42 17.97 11.18
C PHE A 253 -5.32 18.54 10.08
N GLY A 254 -6.50 17.94 9.86
CA GLY A 254 -7.41 18.45 8.85
C GLY A 254 -8.76 17.72 8.76
N SER A 255 -9.49 18.06 7.69
CA SER A 255 -10.74 17.42 7.27
C SER A 255 -10.72 17.22 5.77
N ALA A 256 -10.33 16.03 5.33
CA ALA A 256 -10.23 15.70 3.90
C ALA A 256 -11.58 15.89 3.18
N LEU A 257 -12.71 15.57 3.83
CA LEU A 257 -14.03 15.75 3.24
C LEU A 257 -14.30 17.21 2.83
N ASN A 258 -13.79 18.15 3.62
CA ASN A 258 -14.00 19.58 3.45
C ASN A 258 -12.82 20.30 2.77
N ASN A 259 -11.91 19.58 2.09
CA ASN A 259 -10.72 20.12 1.42
C ASN A 259 -9.77 20.88 2.37
N PHE A 260 -9.68 20.48 3.63
CA PHE A 260 -8.94 21.21 4.64
C PHE A 260 -7.73 20.45 5.17
N GLY A 261 -6.57 21.08 5.22
CA GLY A 261 -5.30 20.52 5.72
C GLY A 261 -4.55 19.62 4.71
N GLY A 262 -5.19 19.21 3.62
CA GLY A 262 -4.59 18.32 2.63
C GLY A 262 -3.61 19.01 1.69
N GLN A 263 -3.81 20.29 1.41
CA GLN A 263 -2.89 21.06 0.56
C GLN A 263 -1.60 21.37 1.32
N GLU A 264 -1.70 21.77 2.57
CA GLU A 264 -0.57 22.02 3.47
C GLU A 264 0.27 20.76 3.68
N LEU A 265 -0.42 19.61 3.88
CA LEU A 265 0.23 18.31 3.91
C LEU A 265 1.03 18.05 2.61
N LEU A 266 0.42 18.30 1.44
CA LEU A 266 1.05 18.05 0.14
C LEU A 266 2.23 19.00 -0.10
N ASN A 267 2.10 20.28 0.26
CA ASN A 267 3.18 21.26 0.16
C ASN A 267 4.41 20.81 0.97
N CYS A 268 4.21 20.52 2.25
CA CYS A 268 5.27 20.01 3.10
C CYS A 268 5.84 18.68 2.59
N PHE A 269 4.95 17.77 2.14
CA PHE A 269 5.37 16.47 1.63
C PHE A 269 6.35 16.58 0.46
N VAL A 270 6.08 17.40 -0.55
CA VAL A 270 6.98 17.52 -1.71
C VAL A 270 8.34 18.12 -1.34
N GLU A 271 8.38 18.93 -0.29
CA GLU A 271 9.60 19.56 0.24
C GLU A 271 10.47 18.56 1.01
N ILE A 272 9.88 17.79 1.94
CA ILE A 272 10.66 16.95 2.87
C ILE A 272 10.79 15.49 2.44
N ALA A 273 9.85 14.97 1.63
CA ALA A 273 9.83 13.57 1.22
C ALA A 273 11.09 13.18 0.42
N PRO A 274 11.54 11.93 0.53
CA PRO A 274 12.71 11.49 -0.22
C PRO A 274 12.44 11.45 -1.73
N SER A 275 13.48 11.72 -2.51
CA SER A 275 13.60 11.19 -3.86
C SER A 275 13.71 9.66 -3.80
N PRO A 276 13.65 8.96 -4.94
CA PRO A 276 13.77 7.50 -4.96
C PRO A 276 14.95 6.99 -4.15
N ARG A 277 14.69 6.00 -3.31
CA ARG A 277 15.68 5.42 -2.38
C ARG A 277 16.38 4.22 -3.00
N PRO A 278 17.62 3.90 -2.56
CA PRO A 278 18.27 2.64 -2.93
C PRO A 278 17.41 1.43 -2.56
N VAL A 279 17.41 0.42 -3.41
CA VAL A 279 16.65 -0.82 -3.21
C VAL A 279 17.60 -2.01 -3.07
N ARG A 280 17.34 -2.85 -2.07
CA ARG A 280 18.16 -4.04 -1.81
C ARG A 280 17.77 -5.18 -2.74
N ALA A 281 18.72 -5.64 -3.57
CA ALA A 281 18.68 -6.94 -4.23
C ALA A 281 19.43 -8.00 -3.38
N GLU A 282 19.34 -9.26 -3.75
CA GLU A 282 20.07 -10.34 -3.09
C GLU A 282 21.58 -10.13 -3.25
N GLU A 283 21.99 -9.75 -4.44
CA GLU A 283 23.41 -9.61 -4.81
C GLU A 283 24.04 -8.33 -4.26
N ARG A 284 23.29 -7.22 -4.25
CA ARG A 284 23.79 -5.90 -3.84
C ARG A 284 22.67 -4.89 -3.59
N GLU A 285 23.02 -3.74 -3.09
CA GLU A 285 22.14 -2.57 -3.08
C GLU A 285 22.22 -1.87 -4.45
N VAL A 286 21.07 -1.46 -4.98
CA VAL A 286 20.92 -0.78 -6.26
C VAL A 286 20.59 0.69 -6.01
N SER A 287 21.47 1.58 -6.46
CA SER A 287 21.23 3.03 -6.37
C SER A 287 20.29 3.50 -7.48
N PRO A 288 19.33 4.38 -7.20
CA PRO A 288 18.45 4.93 -8.23
C PRO A 288 19.19 5.70 -9.34
N TYR A 289 20.38 6.19 -9.04
CA TYR A 289 21.19 6.98 -9.97
C TYR A 289 22.08 6.14 -10.91
N GLU A 290 22.04 4.82 -10.81
CA GLU A 290 22.74 3.95 -11.76
C GLU A 290 22.12 4.11 -13.16
N PRO A 291 22.96 4.17 -14.23
CA PRO A 291 22.44 4.43 -15.57
C PRO A 291 21.67 3.24 -16.16
N ALA A 292 21.99 2.01 -15.74
CA ALA A 292 21.34 0.80 -16.21
C ALA A 292 19.93 0.67 -15.59
N PHE A 293 18.96 0.37 -16.44
CA PHE A 293 17.59 0.11 -15.99
C PHE A 293 17.51 -1.17 -15.16
N THR A 294 16.89 -1.05 -14.02
CA THR A 294 16.42 -2.19 -13.22
C THR A 294 15.03 -1.90 -12.64
N GLY A 295 14.22 -2.94 -12.46
CA GLY A 295 12.91 -2.82 -11.84
C GLY A 295 12.35 -4.17 -11.43
N PHE A 296 11.36 -4.16 -10.56
CA PHE A 296 10.67 -5.38 -10.12
C PHE A 296 9.15 -5.23 -10.17
N VAL A 297 8.48 -6.36 -10.39
CA VAL A 297 7.03 -6.48 -10.40
C VAL A 297 6.52 -6.60 -8.96
N PHE A 298 5.78 -5.60 -8.48
CA PHE A 298 5.17 -5.66 -7.14
C PHE A 298 3.69 -5.99 -7.18
N LYS A 299 3.04 -5.86 -8.34
CA LYS A 299 1.61 -6.08 -8.52
C LYS A 299 1.28 -6.52 -9.94
N ILE A 300 0.25 -7.35 -10.07
CA ILE A 300 -0.32 -7.76 -11.36
C ILE A 300 -1.83 -7.58 -11.30
N HIS A 301 -2.41 -7.03 -12.36
CA HIS A 301 -3.86 -6.99 -12.57
C HIS A 301 -4.21 -7.74 -13.86
N ALA A 302 -5.06 -8.75 -13.75
CA ALA A 302 -5.67 -9.39 -14.90
C ALA A 302 -7.01 -8.71 -15.26
N ASN A 303 -7.37 -8.83 -16.54
CA ASN A 303 -8.70 -8.47 -17.06
C ASN A 303 -9.17 -7.04 -16.76
N MET A 304 -8.28 -6.05 -16.81
CA MET A 304 -8.66 -4.64 -16.70
C MET A 304 -9.60 -4.19 -17.83
N ASP A 305 -9.60 -4.89 -18.97
CA ASP A 305 -10.58 -4.74 -20.04
C ASP A 305 -11.32 -6.08 -20.21
N PRO A 306 -12.65 -6.13 -19.97
CA PRO A 306 -13.44 -7.36 -20.12
C PRO A 306 -13.37 -7.96 -21.54
N ASN A 307 -13.07 -7.15 -22.56
CA ASN A 307 -12.98 -7.57 -23.96
C ASN A 307 -11.58 -8.08 -24.33
N HIS A 308 -10.56 -7.72 -23.56
CA HIS A 308 -9.18 -8.13 -23.81
C HIS A 308 -8.62 -8.83 -22.57
N ARG A 309 -8.34 -10.13 -22.71
CA ARG A 309 -7.74 -10.97 -21.64
C ARG A 309 -6.25 -10.65 -21.45
N SER A 310 -5.92 -9.39 -21.18
CA SER A 310 -4.55 -8.94 -20.94
C SER A 310 -4.35 -8.67 -19.46
N CYS A 311 -3.22 -9.10 -18.93
CA CYS A 311 -2.73 -8.70 -17.63
C CYS A 311 -1.87 -7.44 -17.77
N ILE A 312 -1.79 -6.66 -16.69
CA ILE A 312 -0.83 -5.56 -16.56
C ILE A 312 0.04 -5.87 -15.35
N ALA A 313 1.35 -5.97 -15.57
CA ALA A 313 2.34 -6.05 -14.51
C ALA A 313 2.79 -4.65 -14.13
N PHE A 314 2.62 -4.27 -12.87
CA PHE A 314 3.09 -2.99 -12.34
C PHE A 314 4.51 -3.14 -11.83
N ILE A 315 5.39 -2.30 -12.37
CA ILE A 315 6.82 -2.36 -12.11
C ILE A 315 7.26 -1.07 -11.44
N LYS A 316 7.95 -1.19 -10.29
CA LYS A 316 8.74 -0.11 -9.71
C LYS A 316 10.06 -0.06 -10.42
N ILE A 317 10.41 1.09 -10.98
CA ILE A 317 11.74 1.34 -11.54
C ILE A 317 12.68 1.67 -10.38
N CYS A 318 13.74 0.87 -10.23
CA CYS A 318 14.72 0.99 -9.14
C CYS A 318 15.94 1.81 -9.54
N SER A 319 16.36 1.71 -10.81
CA SER A 319 17.49 2.48 -11.34
C SER A 319 17.35 2.79 -12.82
N GLY A 320 18.07 3.82 -13.27
CA GLY A 320 18.22 4.17 -14.66
C GLY A 320 16.95 4.68 -15.35
N ARG A 321 16.87 4.42 -16.64
CA ARG A 321 15.79 4.83 -17.53
C ARG A 321 15.18 3.64 -18.25
N PHE A 322 13.88 3.52 -18.19
CA PHE A 322 13.10 2.65 -19.06
C PHE A 322 12.81 3.37 -20.37
N GLU A 323 13.00 2.68 -21.49
CA GLU A 323 12.68 3.15 -22.84
C GLU A 323 11.74 2.16 -23.53
N ARG A 324 10.71 2.68 -24.15
CA ARG A 324 9.78 1.91 -24.97
C ARG A 324 10.50 1.20 -26.11
N ASN A 325 10.15 -0.06 -26.35
CA ASN A 325 10.74 -0.92 -27.39
C ASN A 325 12.23 -1.26 -27.22
N ALA A 326 12.87 -0.89 -26.10
CA ALA A 326 14.21 -1.37 -25.78
C ALA A 326 14.20 -2.84 -25.37
N ASN A 327 15.36 -3.47 -25.35
CA ASN A 327 15.53 -4.85 -24.93
C ASN A 327 15.75 -4.92 -23.41
N TYR A 328 14.95 -5.74 -22.73
CA TYR A 328 15.08 -5.99 -21.30
C TYR A 328 15.17 -7.47 -21.03
N LYS A 329 16.01 -7.86 -20.08
CA LYS A 329 16.16 -9.23 -19.61
C LYS A 329 15.16 -9.49 -18.49
N HIS A 330 14.27 -10.48 -18.69
CA HIS A 330 13.44 -11.03 -17.64
C HIS A 330 14.24 -12.10 -16.91
N ILE A 331 14.63 -11.85 -15.67
CA ILE A 331 15.64 -12.66 -14.97
C ILE A 331 15.15 -14.09 -14.77
N ARG A 332 14.00 -14.31 -14.14
CA ARG A 332 13.44 -15.66 -13.89
C ARG A 332 13.26 -16.50 -15.15
N LEU A 333 12.87 -15.89 -16.28
CA LEU A 333 12.64 -16.62 -17.53
C LEU A 333 13.91 -16.75 -18.38
N GLY A 334 14.97 -16.00 -18.06
CA GLY A 334 16.21 -15.94 -18.87
C GLY A 334 15.97 -15.42 -20.30
N LYS A 335 14.90 -14.66 -20.53
CA LYS A 335 14.48 -14.20 -21.86
C LYS A 335 14.60 -12.70 -21.99
N THR A 336 14.95 -12.25 -23.21
CA THR A 336 14.88 -10.84 -23.57
C THR A 336 13.46 -10.52 -24.07
N MET A 337 12.91 -9.42 -23.56
CA MET A 337 11.57 -8.93 -23.88
C MET A 337 11.62 -7.48 -24.36
N LYS A 338 10.62 -7.10 -25.17
CA LYS A 338 10.38 -5.71 -25.59
C LYS A 338 8.95 -5.33 -25.24
N PHE A 339 8.76 -4.08 -24.82
CA PHE A 339 7.45 -3.55 -24.47
C PHE A 339 7.06 -2.40 -25.40
N ASN A 340 6.03 -2.61 -26.21
CA ASN A 340 5.57 -1.64 -27.21
C ASN A 340 4.47 -0.69 -26.67
N SER A 341 3.82 -1.04 -25.59
CA SER A 341 2.72 -0.27 -25.01
C SER A 341 2.83 -0.18 -23.48
N PRO A 342 3.97 0.29 -22.93
CA PRO A 342 4.08 0.54 -21.50
C PRO A 342 3.14 1.68 -21.13
N THR A 343 2.51 1.60 -19.96
CA THR A 343 1.47 2.54 -19.53
C THR A 343 1.87 3.24 -18.24
N ALA A 344 1.67 4.55 -18.17
CA ALA A 344 1.55 5.29 -16.92
C ALA A 344 0.07 5.55 -16.62
N PHE A 345 -0.21 5.79 -15.34
CA PHE A 345 -1.55 6.03 -14.85
C PHE A 345 -1.62 7.47 -14.34
N MET A 346 -2.13 8.38 -15.18
CA MET A 346 -2.36 9.77 -14.83
C MET A 346 -3.82 9.94 -14.40
N ALA A 347 -4.04 9.90 -13.07
CA ALA A 347 -5.39 9.88 -12.49
C ALA A 347 -6.26 8.75 -13.09
N GLN A 348 -7.29 9.09 -13.87
CA GLN A 348 -8.20 8.12 -14.51
C GLN A 348 -7.74 7.68 -15.90
N ARG A 349 -6.67 8.26 -16.44
CA ARG A 349 -6.23 8.02 -17.82
C ARG A 349 -5.03 7.10 -17.84
N LYS A 350 -5.07 6.16 -18.77
CA LYS A 350 -3.91 5.35 -19.14
C LYS A 350 -3.22 6.04 -20.30
N GLU A 351 -1.96 6.34 -20.15
CA GLU A 351 -1.15 6.95 -21.20
C GLU A 351 0.03 6.04 -21.53
N THR A 352 0.30 5.87 -22.82
CA THR A 352 1.51 5.15 -23.24
C THR A 352 2.72 6.05 -22.96
N VAL A 353 3.73 5.51 -22.30
CA VAL A 353 4.97 6.21 -21.99
C VAL A 353 6.09 5.78 -22.92
N ASP A 354 6.86 6.72 -23.42
CA ASP A 354 8.05 6.45 -24.21
C ASP A 354 9.28 6.23 -23.31
N GLU A 355 9.34 6.92 -22.18
CA GLU A 355 10.39 6.79 -21.18
C GLU A 355 9.86 6.96 -19.75
N ALA A 356 10.54 6.32 -18.79
CA ALA A 356 10.31 6.48 -17.37
C ALA A 356 11.62 6.26 -16.58
N PHE A 357 11.71 6.81 -15.38
CA PHE A 357 12.96 6.87 -14.62
C PHE A 357 12.82 6.21 -13.26
N ALA A 358 13.93 5.97 -12.59
CA ALA A 358 13.94 5.46 -11.23
C ALA A 358 12.97 6.25 -10.34
N GLY A 359 12.15 5.55 -9.58
CA GLY A 359 11.05 6.09 -8.79
C GLY A 359 9.68 6.00 -9.46
N ASP A 360 9.60 5.97 -10.78
CA ASP A 360 8.33 5.81 -11.49
C ASP A 360 7.76 4.39 -11.33
N ILE A 361 6.44 4.31 -11.48
CA ILE A 361 5.71 3.06 -11.60
C ILE A 361 5.06 3.01 -12.97
N ILE A 362 5.34 1.95 -13.71
CA ILE A 362 4.77 1.71 -15.03
C ILE A 362 4.02 0.38 -15.08
N GLY A 363 3.01 0.32 -15.92
CA GLY A 363 2.29 -0.92 -16.24
C GLY A 363 2.82 -1.52 -17.54
N LEU A 364 3.26 -2.76 -17.51
CA LEU A 364 3.67 -3.50 -18.69
C LEU A 364 2.59 -4.51 -19.09
N PRO A 365 2.10 -4.46 -20.34
CA PRO A 365 1.16 -5.46 -20.85
C PRO A 365 1.81 -6.85 -20.80
N ASP A 366 1.07 -7.81 -20.30
CA ASP A 366 1.52 -9.19 -20.16
C ASP A 366 0.46 -10.19 -20.63
N THR A 367 0.93 -11.33 -21.10
CA THR A 367 0.10 -12.47 -21.50
C THR A 367 0.09 -13.60 -20.46
N GLY A 368 0.55 -13.32 -19.23
CA GLY A 368 0.65 -14.27 -18.12
C GLY A 368 2.05 -14.82 -17.89
N ASN A 369 3.09 -14.10 -18.33
CA ASN A 369 4.49 -14.49 -18.11
C ASN A 369 5.04 -13.96 -16.77
N PHE A 370 4.56 -12.80 -16.33
CA PHE A 370 5.03 -12.16 -15.11
C PHE A 370 4.44 -12.81 -13.86
N ARG A 371 5.27 -12.82 -12.82
CA ARG A 371 4.88 -13.11 -11.44
C ARG A 371 5.28 -11.95 -10.54
N ILE A 372 4.59 -11.79 -9.42
CA ILE A 372 5.00 -10.84 -8.37
C ILE A 372 6.41 -11.22 -7.91
N GLY A 373 7.29 -10.23 -7.76
CA GLY A 373 8.71 -10.40 -7.44
C GLY A 373 9.63 -10.58 -8.65
N ASP A 374 9.10 -10.75 -9.87
CA ASP A 374 9.95 -10.85 -11.06
C ASP A 374 10.77 -9.58 -11.27
N THR A 375 12.03 -9.77 -11.61
CA THR A 375 12.98 -8.69 -11.90
C THR A 375 13.20 -8.56 -13.40
N ILE A 376 13.27 -7.31 -13.86
CA ILE A 376 13.61 -6.93 -15.23
C ILE A 376 14.79 -5.97 -15.18
N THR A 377 15.80 -6.21 -16.03
CA THR A 377 17.01 -5.39 -16.08
C THR A 377 17.45 -5.10 -17.49
N ALA A 378 18.36 -4.15 -17.65
CA ALA A 378 19.05 -3.90 -18.93
C ALA A 378 20.14 -4.94 -19.26
N GLY A 379 20.37 -5.96 -18.40
CA GLY A 379 21.32 -7.06 -18.67
C GLY A 379 21.93 -7.72 -17.45
N GLU A 380 22.07 -7.02 -16.32
CA GLU A 380 22.61 -7.57 -15.08
C GLU A 380 21.63 -8.57 -14.45
N ASP A 381 22.14 -9.67 -13.92
CA ASP A 381 21.35 -10.65 -13.20
C ASP A 381 21.21 -10.19 -11.73
N LEU A 382 20.06 -9.62 -11.41
CA LEU A 382 19.69 -9.15 -10.09
C LEU A 382 18.36 -9.76 -9.67
N HIS A 383 18.25 -10.09 -8.37
CA HIS A 383 17.02 -10.55 -7.75
C HIS A 383 16.65 -9.58 -6.63
N PHE A 384 15.66 -8.73 -6.88
CA PHE A 384 15.13 -7.90 -5.81
C PHE A 384 14.48 -8.79 -4.75
N LYS A 385 14.80 -8.54 -3.48
CA LYS A 385 14.23 -9.33 -2.38
C LYS A 385 12.73 -9.30 -2.50
N GLY A 386 12.16 -10.49 -2.57
CA GLY A 386 10.77 -10.70 -2.82
C GLY A 386 9.88 -10.16 -1.72
N LEU A 387 8.63 -10.22 -1.99
CA LEU A 387 7.57 -9.81 -1.10
C LEU A 387 7.13 -11.03 -0.31
N PRO A 388 7.32 -11.08 1.01
CA PRO A 388 6.94 -12.26 1.77
C PRO A 388 5.44 -12.49 1.64
N SER A 389 5.03 -13.73 1.34
CA SER A 389 3.67 -14.18 1.53
C SER A 389 3.56 -14.80 2.91
N PHE A 390 2.70 -14.24 3.75
CA PHE A 390 2.45 -14.75 5.09
C PHE A 390 1.52 -15.96 5.05
N SER A 391 1.61 -16.84 6.06
CA SER A 391 0.66 -17.95 6.19
C SER A 391 -0.77 -17.42 6.27
N PRO A 392 -1.70 -17.92 5.43
CA PRO A 392 -3.11 -17.56 5.51
C PRO A 392 -3.74 -17.89 6.87
N GLU A 393 -4.84 -17.23 7.18
CA GLU A 393 -5.62 -17.46 8.39
C GLU A 393 -6.86 -18.34 8.14
N LEU A 394 -7.38 -18.32 6.91
CA LEU A 394 -8.57 -19.07 6.53
C LEU A 394 -8.29 -19.94 5.30
N PHE A 395 -8.85 -21.14 5.29
CA PHE A 395 -8.65 -22.10 4.21
C PHE A 395 -9.96 -22.71 3.77
N LYS A 396 -10.15 -22.87 2.46
CA LYS A 396 -11.28 -23.61 1.88
C LYS A 396 -10.83 -24.37 0.64
N TYR A 397 -11.43 -25.53 0.42
CA TYR A 397 -11.36 -26.17 -0.89
C TYR A 397 -12.16 -25.35 -1.90
N ILE A 398 -11.64 -25.26 -3.12
CA ILE A 398 -12.38 -24.72 -4.25
C ILE A 398 -12.82 -25.85 -5.18
N GLU A 399 -14.11 -25.91 -5.47
CA GLU A 399 -14.70 -26.93 -6.31
C GLU A 399 -15.44 -26.33 -7.49
N ASN A 400 -15.37 -27.03 -8.62
CA ASN A 400 -16.09 -26.63 -9.82
C ASN A 400 -17.57 -27.01 -9.70
N GLN A 401 -18.47 -26.03 -9.92
CA GLN A 401 -19.91 -26.30 -9.99
C GLN A 401 -20.38 -26.73 -11.37
N ASP A 402 -19.61 -26.40 -12.44
CA ASP A 402 -19.96 -26.74 -13.82
C ASP A 402 -18.80 -27.49 -14.49
N PRO A 403 -18.91 -28.83 -14.66
CA PRO A 403 -17.87 -29.63 -15.31
C PRO A 403 -17.45 -29.12 -16.67
N MET A 404 -18.33 -28.45 -17.42
CA MET A 404 -18.05 -27.90 -18.74
C MET A 404 -17.12 -26.67 -18.67
N LYS A 405 -16.98 -26.04 -17.50
CA LYS A 405 -16.16 -24.85 -17.25
C LYS A 405 -14.85 -25.14 -16.55
N THR A 406 -14.41 -26.40 -16.50
CA THR A 406 -13.17 -26.79 -15.77
C THR A 406 -11.93 -26.05 -16.23
N LYS A 407 -11.76 -25.82 -17.53
CA LYS A 407 -10.61 -25.09 -18.08
C LYS A 407 -10.67 -23.59 -17.70
N GLN A 408 -11.85 -22.98 -17.76
CA GLN A 408 -12.08 -21.59 -17.38
C GLN A 408 -11.81 -21.38 -15.88
N LEU A 409 -12.31 -22.28 -15.03
CA LEU A 409 -12.06 -22.25 -13.60
C LEU A 409 -10.57 -22.38 -13.29
N ALA A 410 -9.89 -23.35 -13.90
CA ALA A 410 -8.45 -23.56 -13.69
C ALA A 410 -7.65 -22.31 -14.07
N LYS A 411 -7.95 -21.71 -15.24
CA LYS A 411 -7.31 -20.49 -15.71
C LYS A 411 -7.62 -19.31 -14.80
N GLY A 412 -8.87 -19.15 -14.35
CA GLY A 412 -9.27 -18.09 -13.44
C GLY A 412 -8.54 -18.18 -12.10
N ILE A 413 -8.46 -19.37 -11.51
CA ILE A 413 -7.70 -19.61 -10.29
C ILE A 413 -6.22 -19.23 -10.48
N GLU A 414 -5.59 -19.71 -11.55
CA GLU A 414 -4.18 -19.44 -11.83
C GLU A 414 -3.91 -17.94 -11.95
N GLN A 415 -4.74 -17.21 -12.69
CA GLN A 415 -4.59 -15.77 -12.87
C GLN A 415 -4.84 -14.98 -11.58
N LEU A 416 -5.93 -15.26 -10.86
CA LEU A 416 -6.23 -14.59 -9.59
C LEU A 416 -5.16 -14.84 -8.52
N MET A 417 -4.63 -16.06 -8.46
CA MET A 417 -3.52 -16.36 -7.54
C MET A 417 -2.22 -15.71 -7.99
N GLY A 418 -2.00 -15.62 -9.31
CA GLY A 418 -0.87 -14.87 -9.89
C GLY A 418 -0.91 -13.36 -9.57
N GLU A 419 -2.10 -12.78 -9.46
CA GLU A 419 -2.31 -11.41 -8.96
C GLU A 419 -2.04 -11.28 -7.45
N GLY A 420 -1.94 -12.40 -6.73
CA GLY A 420 -1.76 -12.41 -5.28
C GLY A 420 -3.03 -12.05 -4.50
N VAL A 421 -4.21 -12.25 -5.07
CA VAL A 421 -5.49 -12.05 -4.36
C VAL A 421 -5.62 -12.98 -3.16
N ALA A 422 -5.08 -14.20 -3.28
CA ALA A 422 -5.01 -15.23 -2.24
C ALA A 422 -3.89 -16.21 -2.57
N GLN A 423 -3.72 -17.24 -1.75
CA GLN A 423 -2.69 -18.26 -1.94
C GLN A 423 -3.32 -19.59 -2.36
N LEU A 424 -2.69 -20.27 -3.30
CA LEU A 424 -3.10 -21.60 -3.78
C LEU A 424 -2.17 -22.67 -3.22
N PHE A 425 -2.78 -23.68 -2.64
CA PHE A 425 -2.11 -24.92 -2.21
C PHE A 425 -2.75 -26.10 -2.91
N VAL A 426 -1.93 -26.97 -3.49
CA VAL A 426 -2.39 -28.23 -4.11
C VAL A 426 -1.99 -29.37 -3.18
N ASN A 427 -2.98 -30.01 -2.56
CA ASN A 427 -2.75 -31.13 -1.67
C ASN A 427 -2.14 -32.29 -2.46
N GLN A 428 -0.99 -32.80 -2.00
CA GLN A 428 -0.22 -33.83 -2.72
C GLN A 428 -0.85 -35.23 -2.63
N PHE A 429 -1.67 -35.48 -1.63
CA PHE A 429 -2.30 -36.78 -1.40
C PHE A 429 -3.52 -37.00 -2.31
N ASN A 430 -4.37 -35.97 -2.46
CA ASN A 430 -5.64 -36.08 -3.19
C ASN A 430 -5.79 -35.15 -4.39
N GLY A 431 -4.80 -34.30 -4.65
CA GLY A 431 -4.79 -33.35 -5.77
C GLY A 431 -5.80 -32.18 -5.64
N ARG A 432 -6.52 -32.08 -4.53
CA ARG A 432 -7.51 -31.00 -4.34
C ARG A 432 -6.83 -29.66 -4.16
N LYS A 433 -7.47 -28.61 -4.68
CA LYS A 433 -7.01 -27.23 -4.57
C LYS A 433 -7.60 -26.57 -3.32
N ILE A 434 -6.72 -25.97 -2.53
CA ILE A 434 -7.05 -25.23 -1.32
C ILE A 434 -6.70 -23.77 -1.56
N ILE A 435 -7.61 -22.88 -1.30
CA ILE A 435 -7.38 -21.42 -1.31
C ILE A 435 -7.21 -20.97 0.13
N GLY A 436 -6.06 -20.31 0.39
CA GLY A 436 -5.75 -19.66 1.65
C GLY A 436 -5.91 -18.16 1.56
N THR A 437 -6.60 -17.54 2.51
CA THR A 437 -6.88 -16.11 2.57
C THR A 437 -6.59 -15.55 3.97
N VAL A 438 -6.44 -14.23 4.05
CA VAL A 438 -6.35 -13.53 5.35
C VAL A 438 -7.73 -13.33 5.95
N GLY A 439 -8.76 -13.11 5.11
CA GLY A 439 -10.11 -12.86 5.57
C GLY A 439 -11.20 -13.44 4.69
N GLN A 440 -12.42 -13.45 5.23
CA GLN A 440 -13.59 -14.06 4.59
C GLN A 440 -13.99 -13.35 3.29
N LEU A 441 -13.82 -12.02 3.24
CA LEU A 441 -14.22 -11.21 2.09
C LEU A 441 -13.44 -11.58 0.82
N GLN A 442 -12.20 -12.04 0.95
CA GLN A 442 -11.40 -12.49 -0.21
C GLN A 442 -12.07 -13.68 -0.93
N PHE A 443 -12.66 -14.63 -0.21
CA PHE A 443 -13.40 -15.73 -0.85
C PHE A 443 -14.57 -15.24 -1.68
N GLU A 444 -15.29 -14.24 -1.19
CA GLU A 444 -16.42 -13.64 -1.92
C GLU A 444 -15.96 -12.90 -3.17
N VAL A 445 -14.85 -12.15 -3.07
CA VAL A 445 -14.23 -11.46 -4.21
C VAL A 445 -13.75 -12.47 -5.26
N ILE A 446 -13.08 -13.54 -4.85
CA ILE A 446 -12.61 -14.59 -5.76
C ILE A 446 -13.81 -15.25 -6.47
N GLN A 447 -14.86 -15.62 -5.73
CA GLN A 447 -16.05 -16.23 -6.29
C GLN A 447 -16.76 -15.32 -7.29
N TYR A 448 -16.90 -14.04 -6.94
CA TYR A 448 -17.47 -13.02 -7.82
C TYR A 448 -16.66 -12.87 -9.11
N ARG A 449 -15.34 -12.75 -9.02
CA ARG A 449 -14.45 -12.57 -10.15
C ARG A 449 -14.40 -13.81 -11.05
N LEU A 450 -14.35 -15.02 -10.47
CA LEU A 450 -14.40 -16.27 -11.24
C LEU A 450 -15.68 -16.38 -12.07
N LEU A 451 -16.82 -15.98 -11.50
CA LEU A 451 -18.09 -16.00 -12.21
C LEU A 451 -18.16 -14.95 -13.31
N HIS A 452 -17.84 -13.68 -13.00
CA HIS A 452 -18.08 -12.55 -13.91
C HIS A 452 -16.97 -12.35 -14.94
N GLU A 453 -15.71 -12.62 -14.58
CA GLU A 453 -14.57 -12.43 -15.49
C GLU A 453 -14.24 -13.69 -16.29
N TYR A 454 -14.47 -14.90 -15.73
CA TYR A 454 -14.11 -16.17 -16.35
C TYR A 454 -15.32 -17.03 -16.75
N GLY A 455 -16.52 -16.64 -16.32
CA GLY A 455 -17.75 -17.39 -16.55
C GLY A 455 -17.75 -18.76 -15.87
N ALA A 456 -17.03 -18.91 -14.76
CA ALA A 456 -16.84 -20.17 -14.05
C ALA A 456 -17.37 -20.07 -12.62
N ALA A 457 -18.48 -20.75 -12.34
CA ALA A 457 -19.02 -20.83 -10.99
C ALA A 457 -18.21 -21.81 -10.13
N CYS A 458 -17.89 -21.42 -8.92
CA CYS A 458 -17.22 -22.28 -7.94
C CYS A 458 -18.03 -22.41 -6.65
N ARG A 459 -17.74 -23.49 -5.91
CA ARG A 459 -18.27 -23.73 -4.57
C ARG A 459 -17.12 -23.83 -3.59
N TRP A 460 -17.33 -23.28 -2.41
CA TRP A 460 -16.42 -23.39 -1.28
C TRP A 460 -16.82 -24.55 -0.38
N GLU A 461 -15.86 -25.41 -0.07
CA GLU A 461 -16.00 -26.45 0.94
C GLU A 461 -15.05 -26.13 2.10
N PRO A 462 -15.58 -25.99 3.33
CA PRO A 462 -14.75 -25.67 4.48
C PRO A 462 -13.74 -26.78 4.77
N ILE A 463 -12.53 -26.37 5.19
CA ILE A 463 -11.50 -27.26 5.72
C ILE A 463 -10.98 -26.67 7.02
N ASN A 464 -10.79 -27.49 8.02
CA ASN A 464 -10.23 -27.07 9.29
C ASN A 464 -8.70 -27.15 9.23
N LEU A 465 -8.06 -26.00 8.96
CA LEU A 465 -6.62 -25.84 8.96
C LEU A 465 -6.25 -24.63 9.84
N TYR A 466 -5.15 -24.77 10.56
CA TYR A 466 -4.65 -23.75 11.46
C TYR A 466 -3.62 -22.85 10.77
N LYS A 467 -2.60 -23.46 10.12
CA LYS A 467 -1.49 -22.72 9.49
C LYS A 467 -0.94 -23.49 8.29
N ALA A 468 -0.47 -22.73 7.31
CA ALA A 468 0.40 -23.22 6.25
C ALA A 468 1.86 -22.92 6.64
N CYS A 469 2.72 -23.94 6.60
CA CYS A 469 4.13 -23.82 6.96
C CYS A 469 4.98 -24.26 5.78
N TRP A 470 5.82 -23.38 5.25
CA TRP A 470 6.86 -23.79 4.31
C TRP A 470 7.93 -24.53 5.09
N ILE A 471 8.37 -25.66 4.56
CA ILE A 471 9.30 -26.55 5.26
C ILE A 471 10.59 -26.70 4.50
N GLU A 472 11.70 -26.70 5.25
CA GLU A 472 13.02 -27.02 4.72
C GLU A 472 13.83 -27.83 5.74
N SER A 473 14.84 -28.54 5.26
CA SER A 473 15.81 -29.23 6.09
C SER A 473 17.14 -29.33 5.36
N ASP A 474 18.22 -29.26 6.14
CA ASP A 474 19.56 -29.55 5.64
C ASP A 474 19.80 -31.07 5.50
N ASP A 475 18.88 -31.90 6.02
CA ASP A 475 18.87 -33.35 5.91
C ASP A 475 17.77 -33.82 4.94
N PRO A 476 18.10 -34.17 3.68
CA PRO A 476 17.12 -34.60 2.68
C PRO A 476 16.37 -35.87 3.09
N GLN A 477 17.00 -36.77 3.86
CA GLN A 477 16.35 -38.00 4.29
C GLN A 477 15.28 -37.71 5.36
N GLU A 478 15.55 -36.79 6.27
CA GLU A 478 14.58 -36.37 7.26
C GLU A 478 13.40 -35.65 6.62
N LEU A 479 13.65 -34.81 5.61
CA LEU A 479 12.59 -34.14 4.85
C LEU A 479 11.68 -35.13 4.14
N GLU A 480 12.24 -36.15 3.48
CA GLU A 480 11.46 -37.19 2.82
C GLU A 480 10.69 -38.08 3.80
N ASN A 481 11.27 -38.39 4.96
CA ASN A 481 10.60 -39.10 6.04
C ASN A 481 9.40 -38.31 6.57
N PHE A 482 9.60 -37.01 6.80
CA PHE A 482 8.51 -36.10 7.19
C PHE A 482 7.37 -36.12 6.19
N LYS A 483 7.67 -35.89 4.90
CA LYS A 483 6.67 -35.89 3.81
C LYS A 483 5.88 -37.18 3.75
N LYS A 484 6.53 -38.34 3.92
CA LYS A 484 5.86 -39.65 3.94
C LYS A 484 4.93 -39.77 5.15
N ARG A 485 5.39 -39.43 6.35
CA ARG A 485 4.58 -39.52 7.58
C ARG A 485 3.42 -38.56 7.63
N LYS A 486 3.57 -37.37 7.03
CA LYS A 486 2.58 -36.31 7.00
C LYS A 486 1.91 -36.14 5.63
N SER A 487 1.94 -37.16 4.79
CA SER A 487 1.53 -37.12 3.37
C SER A 487 0.15 -36.48 3.12
N GLN A 488 -0.83 -36.74 3.98
CA GLN A 488 -2.18 -36.16 3.88
C GLN A 488 -2.23 -34.63 4.04
N PHE A 489 -1.24 -34.08 4.76
CA PHE A 489 -1.13 -32.64 5.06
C PHE A 489 -0.06 -31.94 4.23
N MET A 490 0.56 -32.66 3.29
CA MET A 490 1.53 -32.06 2.37
C MET A 490 0.84 -31.42 1.17
N ALA A 491 1.27 -30.23 0.84
CA ALA A 491 0.81 -29.49 -0.32
C ALA A 491 2.00 -28.86 -1.07
N LYS A 492 1.73 -28.39 -2.27
CA LYS A 492 2.61 -27.50 -3.05
C LYS A 492 1.95 -26.15 -3.20
N ASP A 493 2.73 -25.10 -3.03
CA ASP A 493 2.28 -23.76 -3.40
C ASP A 493 2.39 -23.52 -4.92
N ILE A 494 2.01 -22.32 -5.39
CA ILE A 494 2.05 -21.94 -6.81
C ILE A 494 3.48 -21.96 -7.39
N ALA A 495 4.51 -21.79 -6.55
CA ALA A 495 5.92 -21.86 -6.94
C ALA A 495 6.47 -23.29 -6.90
N GLY A 496 5.66 -24.27 -6.47
CA GLY A 496 6.07 -25.68 -6.36
C GLY A 496 6.83 -26.02 -5.08
N ARG A 497 6.87 -25.11 -4.08
CA ARG A 497 7.54 -25.34 -2.79
C ARG A 497 6.71 -26.26 -1.91
N ASP A 498 7.39 -27.01 -1.05
CA ASP A 498 6.75 -27.90 -0.09
C ASP A 498 6.13 -27.12 1.06
N VAL A 499 4.85 -27.38 1.33
CA VAL A 499 4.08 -26.74 2.40
C VAL A 499 3.42 -27.81 3.25
N TYR A 500 3.59 -27.70 4.56
CA TYR A 500 2.86 -28.49 5.54
C TYR A 500 1.63 -27.71 6.02
N LEU A 501 0.45 -28.31 5.87
CA LEU A 501 -0.83 -27.72 6.28
C LEU A 501 -1.22 -28.28 7.63
N ALA A 502 -0.90 -27.58 8.71
CA ALA A 502 -1.23 -28.00 10.08
C ALA A 502 -2.71 -27.76 10.38
N ASP A 503 -3.41 -28.74 10.95
CA ASP A 503 -4.81 -28.65 11.34
C ASP A 503 -5.03 -27.97 12.70
N SER A 504 -4.01 -27.97 13.57
CA SER A 504 -4.05 -27.27 14.86
C SER A 504 -2.67 -26.86 15.33
N GLY A 505 -2.62 -25.90 16.28
CA GLY A 505 -1.37 -25.47 16.90
C GLY A 505 -0.70 -26.61 17.68
N TYR A 506 -1.47 -27.49 18.29
CA TYR A 506 -0.96 -28.68 18.99
C TYR A 506 -0.25 -29.64 18.02
N VAL A 507 -0.89 -29.97 16.89
CA VAL A 507 -0.30 -30.86 15.88
C VAL A 507 0.95 -30.26 15.24
N LEU A 508 0.98 -28.94 15.06
CA LEU A 508 2.18 -28.25 14.61
C LEU A 508 3.32 -28.36 15.64
N SER A 509 3.05 -28.12 16.91
CA SER A 509 4.04 -28.26 17.97
C SER A 509 4.59 -29.67 18.09
N MET A 510 3.73 -30.69 17.97
CA MET A 510 4.15 -32.09 17.93
C MET A 510 5.04 -32.39 16.71
N ALA A 511 4.67 -31.86 15.54
CA ALA A 511 5.49 -32.04 14.33
C ALA A 511 6.89 -31.41 14.49
N GLN A 512 6.99 -30.25 15.13
CA GLN A 512 8.27 -29.58 15.44
C GLN A 512 9.13 -30.40 16.43
N GLN A 513 8.49 -31.03 17.41
CA GLN A 513 9.20 -31.88 18.40
C GLN A 513 9.66 -33.20 17.79
N ASP A 514 8.80 -33.84 16.99
CA ASP A 514 9.10 -35.13 16.38
C ASP A 514 10.17 -35.04 15.27
N PHE A 515 10.30 -33.88 14.67
CA PHE A 515 11.20 -33.62 13.53
C PHE A 515 12.05 -32.37 13.75
N PRO A 516 12.98 -32.38 14.71
CA PRO A 516 13.72 -31.18 15.10
C PRO A 516 14.67 -30.65 14.01
N LYS A 517 14.96 -31.42 12.98
CA LYS A 517 15.76 -30.97 11.81
C LYS A 517 14.94 -30.29 10.73
N ILE A 518 13.60 -30.32 10.84
CA ILE A 518 12.72 -29.61 9.92
C ILE A 518 12.50 -28.20 10.45
N ARG A 519 12.79 -27.22 9.61
CA ARG A 519 12.45 -25.81 9.89
C ARG A 519 11.07 -25.52 9.32
N PHE A 520 10.20 -24.92 10.12
CA PHE A 520 8.83 -24.55 9.77
C PHE A 520 8.75 -23.03 9.71
N HIS A 521 8.47 -22.49 8.52
CA HIS A 521 8.39 -21.06 8.27
C HIS A 521 6.95 -20.64 8.03
N PHE A 522 6.54 -19.52 8.62
CA PHE A 522 5.21 -18.94 8.44
C PHE A 522 5.14 -17.89 7.32
N THR A 523 6.26 -17.69 6.64
CA THR A 523 6.38 -16.84 5.48
C THR A 523 7.01 -17.63 4.33
N SER A 524 6.69 -17.27 3.10
CA SER A 524 7.19 -17.97 1.92
C SER A 524 8.66 -17.66 1.60
N GLU A 525 9.21 -16.61 2.19
CA GLU A 525 10.62 -16.24 2.09
C GLU A 525 11.31 -16.54 3.42
N PHE A 526 12.01 -17.64 3.42
CA PHE A 526 12.86 -18.06 4.51
C PHE A 526 14.25 -18.35 3.93
N GLY A 527 15.22 -17.90 4.61
CA GLY A 527 16.60 -18.04 4.21
C GLY A 527 17.24 -16.69 4.02
N GLN A 528 17.54 -16.09 5.12
CA GLN A 528 18.85 -15.48 5.43
C GLN A 528 18.95 -15.08 6.88
#